data_13422a055076d4fba8386c22413b166b
#
_entry.id   13422a055076d4fba8386c22413b166b
#
_cell.length_a   1.000
_cell.length_b   1.000
_cell.length_c   1.000
_cell.angle_alpha   90.00
_cell.angle_beta   90.00
_cell.angle_gamma   90.00
#
_symmetry.space_group_name_H-M   'P 1'
#
loop_
_entity.id
_entity.type
_entity.pdbx_description
1 polymer ?
#
loop_
_entity_poly.entity_id
_entity_poly.type
_entity_poly.pdbx_seq_one_letter_code
_entity_poly.pdbx_strand_id
1 'polypeptide(L)'
;PTRRSSDLAKNTYAMVGFRVGNTLSESGTVSRGICGTNADHLLTSVVERTKIQRIDGEVKYIDDNGEWTATPDTTPVSMNFWGFTPDYFAYSKEFFKAFLSDPKNMENLKSEFFIPLMVDKLINDGTATVEVLDTTSKWFGVTYPEDRQSVVDKIQALVDAGEYPAKLF
;
A
#
# COMPACT_ATOMS: atom_id res chain seq x y z
N PRO A 1 -8.38 -18.93 0.35
CA PRO A 1 -7.65 -19.39 -0.83
C PRO A 1 -6.71 -18.28 -1.30
N THR A 2 -5.41 -18.60 -1.38
CA THR A 2 -4.40 -17.69 -1.91
C THR A 2 -4.54 -17.65 -3.44
N ARG A 3 -5.02 -16.53 -3.99
CA ARG A 3 -4.94 -16.29 -5.44
C ARG A 3 -3.48 -16.12 -5.85
N ARG A 4 -3.06 -16.83 -6.88
CA ARG A 4 -1.75 -16.63 -7.52
C ARG A 4 -1.93 -15.62 -8.67
N SER A 5 -0.89 -14.88 -9.01
CA SER A 5 -0.92 -13.96 -10.16
C SER A 5 -1.25 -14.68 -11.49
N SER A 6 -0.93 -15.98 -11.58
CA SER A 6 -1.31 -16.84 -12.71
C SER A 6 -2.82 -17.08 -12.86
N ASP A 7 -3.59 -16.83 -11.80
CA ASP A 7 -5.03 -17.06 -11.77
C ASP A 7 -5.82 -15.81 -12.23
N LEU A 8 -5.11 -14.71 -12.49
CA LEU A 8 -5.68 -13.46 -12.97
C LEU A 8 -5.72 -13.43 -14.50
N ALA A 9 -6.81 -12.90 -15.06
CA ALA A 9 -6.89 -12.58 -16.47
C ALA A 9 -5.94 -11.42 -16.82
N LYS A 10 -5.55 -11.29 -18.09
CA LYS A 10 -4.75 -10.16 -18.57
C LYS A 10 -5.37 -8.82 -18.12
N ASN A 11 -4.54 -7.89 -17.70
CA ASN A 11 -4.92 -6.56 -17.17
C ASN A 11 -5.83 -6.62 -15.93
N THR A 12 -5.91 -7.76 -15.26
CA THR A 12 -6.59 -7.90 -13.97
C THR A 12 -5.54 -8.13 -12.90
N TYR A 13 -5.43 -7.19 -11.99
CA TYR A 13 -4.43 -7.19 -10.92
C TYR A 13 -5.11 -7.34 -9.56
N ALA A 14 -4.31 -7.52 -8.53
CA ALA A 14 -4.80 -7.53 -7.15
C ALA A 14 -3.83 -6.76 -6.25
N MET A 15 -4.33 -6.25 -5.15
CA MET A 15 -3.50 -5.71 -4.07
C MET A 15 -4.06 -6.16 -2.71
N VAL A 16 -3.18 -6.23 -1.72
CA VAL A 16 -3.62 -6.38 -0.34
C VAL A 16 -3.86 -5.00 0.23
N GLY A 17 -5.12 -4.72 0.59
CA GLY A 17 -5.54 -3.51 1.28
C GLY A 17 -5.45 -3.69 2.79
N PHE A 18 -4.44 -3.11 3.41
CA PHE A 18 -4.34 -3.08 4.87
C PHE A 18 -5.29 -2.03 5.42
N ARG A 19 -5.86 -2.27 6.59
CA ARG A 19 -6.65 -1.25 7.29
C ARG A 19 -5.71 -0.20 7.86
N VAL A 20 -5.95 1.08 7.57
CA VAL A 20 -5.05 2.18 7.98
C VAL A 20 -4.74 2.17 9.47
N GLY A 21 -5.74 1.89 10.32
CA GLY A 21 -5.55 1.78 11.78
C GLY A 21 -4.57 0.70 12.22
N ASN A 22 -4.34 -0.33 11.39
CA ASN A 22 -3.38 -1.41 11.63
C ASN A 22 -1.98 -1.11 11.09
N THR A 23 -1.74 0.07 10.51
CA THR A 23 -0.47 0.44 9.88
C THR A 23 0.17 1.69 10.46
N LEU A 24 -0.38 2.20 11.55
CA LEU A 24 0.11 3.40 12.22
C LEU A 24 1.38 3.12 13.03
N SER A 25 2.13 4.18 13.31
CA SER A 25 3.27 4.17 14.22
C SER A 25 2.89 4.88 15.52
N GLU A 26 3.40 4.38 16.64
CA GLU A 26 3.33 5.06 17.94
C GLU A 26 4.33 6.22 18.04
N SER A 27 5.35 6.21 17.15
CA SER A 27 6.48 7.16 17.18
C SER A 27 6.27 8.40 16.32
N GLY A 28 5.14 8.53 15.61
CA GLY A 28 4.85 9.69 14.76
C GLY A 28 3.98 9.41 13.56
N THR A 29 4.00 10.34 12.60
CA THR A 29 3.21 10.21 11.36
C THR A 29 3.80 9.14 10.43
N VAL A 30 2.92 8.51 9.65
CA VAL A 30 3.29 7.57 8.59
C VAL A 30 2.80 8.07 7.23
N SER A 31 3.40 7.55 6.15
CA SER A 31 2.93 7.78 4.77
C SER A 31 2.29 6.51 4.23
N ARG A 32 1.10 6.64 3.59
CA ARG A 32 0.36 5.52 3.00
C ARG A 32 -0.42 5.97 1.76
N GLY A 33 -0.54 5.10 0.78
CA GLY A 33 -1.49 5.28 -0.31
C GLY A 33 -2.90 4.95 0.16
N ILE A 34 -3.72 5.95 0.46
CA ILE A 34 -5.13 5.74 0.79
C ILE A 34 -5.86 5.30 -0.47
N CYS A 35 -6.58 4.18 -0.38
CA CYS A 35 -7.27 3.53 -1.49
C CYS A 35 -8.77 3.84 -1.46
N GLY A 36 -9.30 4.31 -2.59
CA GLY A 36 -10.73 4.29 -2.87
C GLY A 36 -11.13 2.94 -3.47
N THR A 37 -12.29 2.42 -3.09
CA THR A 37 -12.84 1.17 -3.64
C THR A 37 -14.32 1.33 -3.98
N ASN A 38 -14.79 0.59 -4.99
CA ASN A 38 -16.21 0.50 -5.31
C ASN A 38 -16.89 -0.68 -4.57
N ALA A 39 -18.18 -0.90 -4.83
CA ALA A 39 -18.96 -1.98 -4.21
C ALA A 39 -18.48 -3.39 -4.58
N ASP A 40 -17.78 -3.54 -5.69
CA ASP A 40 -17.20 -4.82 -6.17
C ASP A 40 -15.78 -5.03 -5.62
N HIS A 41 -15.33 -4.24 -4.65
CA HIS A 41 -13.98 -4.23 -4.11
C HIS A 41 -12.87 -3.93 -5.14
N LEU A 42 -13.22 -3.28 -6.25
CA LEU A 42 -12.23 -2.82 -7.22
C LEU A 42 -11.67 -1.47 -6.79
N LEU A 43 -10.35 -1.33 -6.94
CA LEU A 43 -9.63 -0.09 -6.69
C LEU A 43 -10.10 1.00 -7.67
N THR A 44 -10.45 2.16 -7.14
CA THR A 44 -10.88 3.32 -7.95
C THR A 44 -9.88 4.48 -7.89
N SER A 45 -9.06 4.53 -6.84
CA SER A 45 -8.00 5.53 -6.68
C SER A 45 -6.96 5.10 -5.66
N VAL A 46 -5.74 5.61 -5.79
CA VAL A 46 -4.68 5.52 -4.77
C VAL A 46 -4.08 6.90 -4.58
N VAL A 47 -4.27 7.48 -3.41
CA VAL A 47 -3.75 8.82 -3.11
C VAL A 47 -2.73 8.73 -1.98
N GLU A 48 -1.48 9.08 -2.27
CA GLU A 48 -0.42 9.10 -1.25
C GLU A 48 -0.67 10.23 -0.25
N ARG A 49 -0.76 9.86 1.04
CA ARG A 49 -0.87 10.79 2.17
C ARG A 49 0.36 10.65 3.05
N THR A 50 1.13 11.72 3.17
CA THR A 50 2.46 11.72 3.81
C THR A 50 2.43 11.97 5.32
N LYS A 51 1.27 12.30 5.88
CA LYS A 51 1.09 12.55 7.31
C LYS A 51 -0.21 11.92 7.77
N ILE A 52 -0.11 10.70 8.28
CA ILE A 52 -1.24 9.97 8.86
C ILE A 52 -0.87 9.60 10.29
N GLN A 53 -1.75 9.85 11.24
CA GLN A 53 -1.59 9.46 12.64
C GLN A 53 -2.93 9.39 13.37
N ARG A 54 -2.90 8.86 14.59
CA ARG A 54 -4.08 8.90 15.48
C ARG A 54 -4.06 10.18 16.30
N ILE A 55 -5.15 10.97 16.22
CA ILE A 55 -5.37 12.21 16.97
C ILE A 55 -6.72 12.09 17.67
N ASP A 56 -6.75 12.24 18.99
CA ASP A 56 -7.99 12.16 19.81
C ASP A 56 -8.80 10.88 19.56
N GLY A 57 -8.13 9.75 19.36
CA GLY A 57 -8.75 8.45 19.13
C GLY A 57 -9.11 8.16 17.67
N GLU A 58 -9.10 9.15 16.78
CA GLU A 58 -9.43 9.02 15.36
C GLU A 58 -8.17 8.96 14.48
N VAL A 59 -8.22 8.18 13.41
CA VAL A 59 -7.18 8.24 12.37
C VAL A 59 -7.43 9.48 11.52
N LYS A 60 -6.41 10.32 11.39
CA LYS A 60 -6.45 11.55 10.58
C LYS A 60 -5.25 11.62 9.65
N TYR A 61 -5.43 12.28 8.52
CA TYR A 61 -4.36 12.61 7.58
C TYR A 61 -4.45 14.09 7.15
N ILE A 62 -3.35 14.64 6.66
CA ILE A 62 -3.35 15.97 6.05
C ILE A 62 -3.87 15.85 4.62
N ASP A 63 -4.95 16.56 4.31
CA ASP A 63 -5.54 16.64 2.96
C ASP A 63 -4.80 17.63 2.05
N ASP A 64 -5.31 17.82 0.83
CA ASP A 64 -4.68 18.69 -0.17
C ASP A 64 -4.78 20.19 0.17
N ASN A 65 -5.64 20.56 1.13
CA ASN A 65 -5.77 21.93 1.66
C ASN A 65 -4.85 22.18 2.86
N GLY A 66 -4.16 21.14 3.34
CA GLY A 66 -3.30 21.20 4.53
C GLY A 66 -4.06 20.99 5.84
N GLU A 67 -5.31 20.53 5.79
CA GLU A 67 -6.16 20.35 6.95
C GLU A 67 -6.21 18.88 7.41
N TRP A 68 -6.36 18.68 8.73
CA TRP A 68 -6.52 17.34 9.31
C TRP A 68 -7.94 16.80 9.03
N THR A 69 -8.00 15.77 8.19
CA THR A 69 -9.24 15.09 7.79
C THR A 69 -9.29 13.69 8.40
N ALA A 70 -10.40 13.37 9.07
CA ALA A 70 -10.62 12.06 9.67
C ALA A 70 -10.92 10.98 8.60
N THR A 71 -10.49 9.76 8.88
CA THR A 71 -10.82 8.58 8.07
C THR A 71 -11.08 7.38 8.98
N PRO A 72 -11.99 6.46 8.60
CA PRO A 72 -12.22 5.24 9.38
C PRO A 72 -10.97 4.39 9.53
N ASP A 73 -10.78 3.75 10.69
CA ASP A 73 -9.69 2.80 10.93
C ASP A 73 -9.63 1.67 9.88
N THR A 74 -10.78 1.33 9.28
CA THR A 74 -10.93 0.29 8.27
C THR A 74 -10.62 0.74 6.85
N THR A 75 -10.32 2.03 6.63
CA THR A 75 -9.98 2.54 5.31
C THR A 75 -8.80 1.76 4.73
N PRO A 76 -8.93 1.21 3.51
CA PRO A 76 -7.86 0.43 2.90
C PRO A 76 -6.70 1.34 2.49
N VAL A 77 -5.49 0.88 2.76
CA VAL A 77 -4.25 1.53 2.34
C VAL A 77 -3.32 0.56 1.63
N SER A 78 -2.57 1.08 0.68
CA SER A 78 -1.49 0.35 0.02
C SER A 78 -0.26 0.31 0.93
N MET A 79 0.26 -0.91 1.10
CA MET A 79 1.56 -1.21 1.69
C MET A 79 2.51 -1.80 0.63
N ASN A 80 2.28 -1.48 -0.66
CA ASN A 80 3.02 -1.99 -1.82
C ASN A 80 3.01 -3.53 -1.93
N PHE A 81 1.89 -4.15 -1.56
CA PHE A 81 1.70 -5.59 -1.72
C PHE A 81 0.75 -5.85 -2.89
N TRP A 82 1.34 -6.07 -4.07
CA TRP A 82 0.65 -6.15 -5.34
C TRP A 82 0.80 -7.51 -6.00
N GLY A 83 -0.25 -7.97 -6.70
CA GLY A 83 -0.25 -9.12 -7.59
C GLY A 83 -0.50 -8.66 -9.02
N PHE A 84 0.54 -8.74 -9.86
CA PHE A 84 0.46 -8.34 -11.27
C PHE A 84 0.56 -9.54 -12.20
N THR A 85 -0.12 -9.43 -13.36
CA THR A 85 0.13 -10.29 -14.51
C THR A 85 1.31 -9.75 -15.34
N PRO A 86 1.97 -10.57 -16.19
CA PRO A 86 3.18 -10.16 -16.91
C PRO A 86 3.03 -8.93 -17.80
N ASP A 87 1.82 -8.61 -18.25
CA ASP A 87 1.52 -7.43 -19.06
C ASP A 87 1.83 -6.11 -18.33
N TYR A 88 1.76 -6.10 -16.99
CA TYR A 88 2.16 -4.96 -16.17
C TYR A 88 3.57 -4.45 -16.51
N PHE A 89 4.52 -5.35 -16.76
CA PHE A 89 5.91 -4.96 -17.04
C PHE A 89 6.06 -4.25 -18.38
N ALA A 90 5.19 -4.51 -19.36
CA ALA A 90 5.18 -3.80 -20.63
C ALA A 90 4.74 -2.33 -20.40
N TYR A 91 3.66 -2.11 -19.65
CA TYR A 91 3.21 -0.76 -19.28
C TYR A 91 4.25 -0.04 -18.42
N SER A 92 4.80 -0.71 -17.40
CA SER A 92 5.82 -0.16 -16.53
C SER A 92 7.04 0.34 -17.31
N LYS A 93 7.49 -0.39 -18.31
CA LYS A 93 8.60 0.00 -19.17
C LYS A 93 8.33 1.32 -19.90
N GLU A 94 7.15 1.49 -20.47
CA GLU A 94 6.81 2.71 -21.20
C GLU A 94 6.63 3.90 -20.25
N PHE A 95 6.00 3.71 -19.10
CA PHE A 95 5.87 4.75 -18.08
C PHE A 95 7.22 5.16 -17.50
N PHE A 96 8.12 4.22 -17.29
CA PHE A 96 9.45 4.51 -16.79
C PHE A 96 10.30 5.29 -17.80
N LYS A 97 10.18 4.97 -19.09
CA LYS A 97 10.81 5.78 -20.15
C LYS A 97 10.29 7.23 -20.14
N ALA A 98 8.96 7.40 -20.05
CA ALA A 98 8.36 8.72 -19.99
C ALA A 98 8.83 9.49 -18.73
N PHE A 99 8.88 8.82 -17.57
CA PHE A 99 9.39 9.38 -16.33
C PHE A 99 10.83 9.88 -16.45
N LEU A 100 11.72 9.08 -17.06
CA LEU A 100 13.11 9.45 -17.29
C LEU A 100 13.29 10.53 -18.38
N SER A 101 12.31 10.70 -19.26
CA SER A 101 12.35 11.74 -20.32
C SER A 101 11.87 13.10 -19.82
N ASP A 102 11.26 13.18 -18.64
CA ASP A 102 10.83 14.46 -18.05
C ASP A 102 12.00 15.11 -17.31
N PRO A 103 12.47 16.30 -17.75
CA PRO A 103 13.56 17.03 -17.10
C PRO A 103 13.31 17.30 -15.62
N LYS A 104 12.06 17.54 -15.21
CA LYS A 104 11.68 17.77 -13.81
C LYS A 104 12.02 16.58 -12.92
N ASN A 105 11.83 15.38 -13.44
CA ASN A 105 12.18 14.16 -12.71
C ASN A 105 13.69 13.96 -12.64
N MET A 106 14.40 14.29 -13.71
CA MET A 106 15.86 14.09 -13.78
C MET A 106 16.65 15.12 -12.96
N GLU A 107 16.12 16.32 -12.82
CA GLU A 107 16.74 17.39 -12.02
C GLU A 107 16.45 17.26 -10.51
N ASN A 108 15.40 16.53 -10.15
CA ASN A 108 15.02 16.31 -8.76
C ASN A 108 15.63 15.03 -8.20
N LEU A 109 16.67 15.17 -7.36
CA LEU A 109 17.36 14.04 -6.70
C LEU A 109 16.46 13.19 -5.78
N LYS A 110 15.24 13.65 -5.47
CA LYS A 110 14.23 12.94 -4.68
C LYS A 110 13.08 12.41 -5.53
N SER A 111 13.23 12.45 -6.86
CA SER A 111 12.21 11.91 -7.76
C SER A 111 12.13 10.39 -7.63
N GLU A 112 10.92 9.87 -7.48
CA GLU A 112 10.68 8.44 -7.33
C GLU A 112 9.61 7.97 -8.31
N PHE A 113 9.81 6.82 -8.92
CA PHE A 113 8.87 6.16 -9.81
C PHE A 113 7.98 5.21 -8.99
N PHE A 114 6.83 5.69 -8.57
CA PHE A 114 5.94 4.97 -7.67
C PHE A 114 5.04 3.96 -8.40
N ILE A 115 4.98 2.74 -7.88
CA ILE A 115 4.03 1.71 -8.33
C ILE A 115 2.57 2.20 -8.22
N PRO A 116 2.11 2.78 -7.09
CA PRO A 116 0.74 3.27 -6.97
C PRO A 116 0.34 4.29 -8.04
N LEU A 117 1.23 5.22 -8.39
CA LEU A 117 0.95 6.22 -9.43
C LEU A 117 0.71 5.58 -10.80
N MET A 118 1.50 4.55 -11.13
CA MET A 118 1.33 3.82 -12.37
C MET A 118 0.03 3.00 -12.38
N VAL A 119 -0.31 2.37 -11.26
CA VAL A 119 -1.57 1.63 -11.11
C VAL A 119 -2.75 2.59 -11.24
N ASP A 120 -2.72 3.73 -10.56
CA ASP A 120 -3.76 4.76 -10.64
C ASP A 120 -4.00 5.20 -12.08
N LYS A 121 -2.93 5.42 -12.85
CA LYS A 121 -3.04 5.74 -14.28
C LYS A 121 -3.72 4.62 -15.07
N LEU A 122 -3.33 3.37 -14.88
CA LEU A 122 -3.90 2.23 -15.60
C LEU A 122 -5.40 2.02 -15.32
N ILE A 123 -5.84 2.24 -14.08
CA ILE A 123 -7.27 2.13 -13.74
C ILE A 123 -8.07 3.32 -14.28
N ASN A 124 -7.54 4.55 -14.20
CA ASN A 124 -8.20 5.74 -14.74
C ASN A 124 -8.31 5.74 -16.26
N ASP A 125 -7.31 5.18 -16.97
CA ASP A 125 -7.35 4.98 -18.42
C ASP A 125 -8.26 3.80 -18.85
N GLY A 126 -8.83 3.05 -17.91
CA GLY A 126 -9.65 1.86 -18.17
C GLY A 126 -8.84 0.68 -18.74
N THR A 127 -7.51 0.73 -18.66
CA THR A 127 -6.62 -0.32 -19.18
C THR A 127 -6.58 -1.54 -18.29
N ALA A 128 -6.68 -1.35 -16.97
CA ALA A 128 -6.61 -2.44 -15.99
C ALA A 128 -7.66 -2.29 -14.89
N THR A 129 -7.94 -3.39 -14.24
CA THR A 129 -8.71 -3.46 -13.00
C THR A 129 -7.84 -4.03 -11.88
N VAL A 130 -8.07 -3.59 -10.65
CA VAL A 130 -7.34 -4.08 -9.48
C VAL A 130 -8.33 -4.48 -8.40
N GLU A 131 -8.33 -5.74 -8.01
CA GLU A 131 -9.12 -6.23 -6.87
C GLU A 131 -8.38 -5.90 -5.56
N VAL A 132 -9.08 -5.31 -4.59
CA VAL A 132 -8.53 -5.02 -3.26
C VAL A 132 -8.92 -6.13 -2.30
N LEU A 133 -7.93 -6.89 -1.85
CA LEU A 133 -8.07 -7.98 -0.90
C LEU A 133 -7.91 -7.43 0.52
N ASP A 134 -9.01 -7.32 1.29
CA ASP A 134 -8.96 -6.83 2.67
C ASP A 134 -8.17 -7.78 3.58
N THR A 135 -7.37 -7.21 4.47
CA THR A 135 -6.69 -7.95 5.53
C THR A 135 -6.85 -7.28 6.88
N THR A 136 -7.06 -8.09 7.92
CA THR A 136 -7.07 -7.66 9.32
C THR A 136 -5.68 -7.68 9.94
N SER A 137 -4.67 -8.13 9.22
CA SER A 137 -3.29 -8.23 9.71
C SER A 137 -2.76 -6.86 10.15
N LYS A 138 -1.99 -6.87 11.23
CA LYS A 138 -1.24 -5.69 11.67
C LYS A 138 0.09 -5.65 10.94
N TRP A 139 0.41 -4.48 10.40
CA TRP A 139 1.73 -4.26 9.84
C TRP A 139 2.70 -3.79 10.93
N PHE A 140 3.89 -4.33 10.92
CA PHE A 140 5.03 -3.83 11.69
C PHE A 140 6.31 -4.16 10.95
N GLY A 141 7.33 -3.33 11.14
CA GLY A 141 8.61 -3.49 10.43
C GLY A 141 9.77 -2.89 11.21
N VAL A 142 10.98 -3.20 10.77
CA VAL A 142 12.22 -2.64 11.30
C VAL A 142 12.67 -1.51 10.38
N THR A 143 12.42 -0.28 10.79
CA THR A 143 12.93 0.92 10.10
C THR A 143 14.21 1.42 10.80
N TYR A 144 14.22 1.34 12.11
CA TYR A 144 15.34 1.72 12.96
C TYR A 144 15.81 0.53 13.79
N PRO A 145 17.09 0.49 14.24
CA PRO A 145 17.58 -0.58 15.10
C PRO A 145 16.73 -0.82 16.36
N GLU A 146 16.13 0.25 16.90
CA GLU A 146 15.28 0.24 18.10
C GLU A 146 13.97 -0.54 17.89
N ASP A 147 13.47 -0.60 16.65
CA ASP A 147 12.23 -1.32 16.32
C ASP A 147 12.42 -2.85 16.44
N ARG A 148 13.67 -3.33 16.36
CA ARG A 148 13.97 -4.76 16.23
C ARG A 148 13.34 -5.59 17.36
N GLN A 149 13.48 -5.18 18.61
CA GLN A 149 12.95 -5.95 19.74
C GLN A 149 11.43 -6.04 19.70
N SER A 150 10.75 -4.92 19.42
CA SER A 150 9.28 -4.88 19.27
C SER A 150 8.79 -5.80 18.14
N VAL A 151 9.52 -5.89 17.03
CA VAL A 151 9.17 -6.79 15.93
C VAL A 151 9.38 -8.26 16.32
N VAL A 152 10.49 -8.59 17.01
CA VAL A 152 10.73 -9.94 17.53
C VAL A 152 9.61 -10.38 18.46
N ASP A 153 9.20 -9.53 19.40
CA ASP A 153 8.16 -9.83 20.38
C ASP A 153 6.80 -10.05 19.70
N LYS A 154 6.48 -9.22 18.68
CA LYS A 154 5.25 -9.35 17.88
C LYS A 154 5.22 -10.64 17.04
N ILE A 155 6.34 -11.00 16.41
CA ILE A 155 6.44 -12.26 15.67
C ILE A 155 6.31 -13.45 16.63
N GLN A 156 6.99 -13.40 17.79
CA GLN A 156 6.88 -14.46 18.79
C GLN A 156 5.43 -14.62 19.27
N ALA A 157 4.71 -13.52 19.50
CA ALA A 157 3.29 -13.58 19.88
C ALA A 157 2.42 -14.26 18.82
N LEU A 158 2.70 -14.07 17.52
CA LEU A 158 2.00 -14.76 16.43
C LEU A 158 2.33 -16.26 16.38
N VAL A 159 3.56 -16.65 16.71
CA VAL A 159 3.97 -18.04 16.85
C VAL A 159 3.27 -18.68 18.05
N ASP A 160 3.25 -18.00 19.20
CA ASP A 160 2.61 -18.50 20.42
C ASP A 160 1.09 -18.64 20.27
N ALA A 161 0.47 -17.77 19.45
CA ALA A 161 -0.94 -17.86 19.08
C ALA A 161 -1.24 -18.95 18.02
N GLY A 162 -0.23 -19.58 17.46
CA GLY A 162 -0.37 -20.61 16.42
C GLY A 162 -0.70 -20.07 15.01
N GLU A 163 -0.60 -18.76 14.81
CA GLU A 163 -0.77 -18.15 13.48
C GLU A 163 0.42 -18.42 12.57
N TYR A 164 1.61 -18.51 13.14
CA TYR A 164 2.85 -18.89 12.45
C TYR A 164 3.43 -20.18 13.04
N PRO A 165 4.02 -21.05 12.23
CA PRO A 165 4.70 -22.22 12.73
C PRO A 165 5.96 -21.85 13.52
N ALA A 166 6.26 -22.56 14.59
CA ALA A 166 7.49 -22.35 15.39
C ALA A 166 8.77 -22.62 14.59
N LYS A 167 8.67 -23.41 13.51
CA LYS A 167 9.75 -23.74 12.59
C LYS A 167 9.25 -23.59 11.17
N LEU A 168 9.93 -22.75 10.36
CA LEU A 168 9.55 -22.48 8.96
C LEU A 168 10.06 -23.55 7.97
N PHE A 169 11.15 -24.25 8.30
CA PHE A 169 11.81 -25.27 7.46
C PHE A 169 12.21 -26.49 8.27
#